data_e6695d40fc62cbd5632bad2539065c4c
#
_entry.id   e6695d40fc62cbd5632bad2539065c4c
#
_cell.length_a   1.000
_cell.length_b   1.000
_cell.length_c   1.000
_cell.angle_alpha   90.00
_cell.angle_beta   90.00
_cell.angle_gamma   90.00
#
_symmetry.space_group_name_H-M   'P 1'
#
loop_
_entity.id
_entity.type
_entity.pdbx_description
1 polymer ?
#
loop_
_entity_poly.entity_id
_entity_poly.type
_entity_poly.pdbx_seq_one_letter_code
_entity_poly.pdbx_strand_id
1 'polypeptide(L)'
;PAAVAATDCVLVHDAARPLLDAADLERLVLAGLVHPDGAILAAPVRDTLKRADAAGCSAATEPRAGLWRALTPQLARRGDMERALADALQAGVAATDEAMALERIGLHPLLVEGGEGNLKITTPADLAYAAFRLSLQGDSQA
;
A
#
# COMPACT_ATOMS: atom_id res chain seq x y z
N PRO A 1 -9.74 14.16 23.50
CA PRO A 1 -8.66 14.05 22.52
C PRO A 1 -8.64 15.30 21.66
N ALA A 2 -7.46 15.86 21.37
CA ALA A 2 -7.34 16.97 20.44
C ALA A 2 -7.88 16.54 19.08
N ALA A 3 -8.64 17.41 18.41
CA ALA A 3 -9.12 17.14 17.06
C ALA A 3 -7.91 17.10 16.11
N VAL A 4 -7.83 16.07 15.27
CA VAL A 4 -6.80 15.96 14.24
C VAL A 4 -7.00 17.06 13.21
N ALA A 5 -5.99 17.90 12.96
CA ALA A 5 -6.08 18.99 11.99
C ALA A 5 -6.06 18.48 10.54
N ALA A 6 -6.58 19.26 9.58
CA ALA A 6 -6.53 18.89 8.16
C ALA A 6 -5.09 18.75 7.61
N THR A 7 -4.15 19.46 8.24
CA THR A 7 -2.71 19.43 7.92
C THR A 7 -1.95 18.28 8.57
N ASP A 8 -2.55 17.60 9.55
CA ASP A 8 -1.94 16.43 10.17
C ASP A 8 -1.94 15.26 9.16
N CYS A 9 -0.94 14.40 9.25
CA CYS A 9 -0.88 13.21 8.43
C CYS A 9 -1.68 12.07 9.05
N VAL A 10 -2.36 11.33 8.21
CA VAL A 10 -2.98 10.04 8.55
C VAL A 10 -2.24 8.92 7.83
N LEU A 11 -2.14 7.79 8.50
CA LEU A 11 -1.50 6.60 8.00
C LEU A 11 -2.52 5.47 8.05
N VAL A 12 -2.83 4.89 6.89
CA VAL A 12 -3.79 3.79 6.76
C VAL A 12 -3.03 2.50 6.52
N HIS A 13 -3.32 1.48 7.32
CA HIS A 13 -2.68 0.18 7.22
C HIS A 13 -3.69 -0.96 7.24
N ASP A 14 -3.51 -1.92 6.33
CA ASP A 14 -4.29 -3.15 6.26
C ASP A 14 -4.05 -4.02 7.51
N ALA A 15 -5.09 -4.32 8.29
CA ALA A 15 -5.01 -5.26 9.39
C ALA A 15 -4.57 -6.68 8.96
N ALA A 16 -4.74 -7.01 7.68
CA ALA A 16 -4.30 -8.27 7.09
C ALA A 16 -2.80 -8.30 6.70
N ARG A 17 -2.00 -7.29 7.04
CA ARG A 17 -0.55 -7.24 6.78
C ARG A 17 0.26 -7.17 8.10
N PRO A 18 0.33 -8.27 8.85
CA PRO A 18 0.96 -8.25 10.18
C PRO A 18 2.49 -8.21 10.17
N LEU A 19 3.12 -8.30 9.00
CA LEU A 19 4.58 -8.41 8.83
C LEU A 19 5.23 -7.09 8.35
N LEU A 20 4.64 -5.95 8.70
CA LEU A 20 5.23 -4.64 8.44
C LEU A 20 6.56 -4.50 9.17
N ASP A 21 7.63 -4.21 8.44
CA ASP A 21 8.95 -3.95 9.01
C ASP A 21 9.02 -2.51 9.56
N ALA A 22 9.63 -2.33 10.73
CA ALA A 22 9.75 -1.03 11.37
C ALA A 22 10.60 -0.05 10.54
N ALA A 23 11.64 -0.53 9.86
CA ALA A 23 12.45 0.31 8.99
C ALA A 23 11.70 0.76 7.72
N ASP A 24 10.81 -0.08 7.19
CA ASP A 24 9.92 0.30 6.08
C ASP A 24 8.95 1.40 6.52
N LEU A 25 8.37 1.25 7.71
CA LEU A 25 7.48 2.26 8.29
C LEU A 25 8.20 3.59 8.50
N GLU A 26 9.41 3.56 9.06
CA GLU A 26 10.20 4.77 9.28
C GLU A 26 10.52 5.49 7.95
N ARG A 27 10.98 4.76 6.93
CA ARG A 27 11.24 5.33 5.60
C ARG A 27 9.99 5.96 4.99
N LEU A 28 8.85 5.29 5.09
CA LEU A 28 7.58 5.81 4.60
C LEU A 28 7.19 7.11 5.29
N VAL A 29 7.27 7.14 6.63
CA VAL A 29 6.89 8.32 7.41
C VAL A 29 7.79 9.50 7.07
N LEU A 30 9.12 9.30 7.06
CA LEU A 30 10.07 10.36 6.73
C LEU A 30 9.86 10.91 5.32
N ALA A 31 9.63 10.04 4.34
CA ALA A 31 9.36 10.46 2.96
C ALA A 31 8.01 11.17 2.82
N GLY A 32 6.96 10.61 3.43
CA GLY A 32 5.60 11.13 3.30
C GLY A 32 5.36 12.46 4.03
N LEU A 33 6.13 12.74 5.10
CA LEU A 33 6.04 14.02 5.80
C LEU A 33 6.60 15.19 4.98
N VAL A 34 7.54 14.94 4.07
CA VAL A 34 8.17 15.97 3.23
C VAL A 34 7.57 16.04 1.83
N HIS A 35 6.99 14.95 1.32
CA HIS A 35 6.35 14.95 0.02
C HIS A 35 4.98 15.63 0.08
N PRO A 36 4.65 16.58 -0.84
CA PRO A 36 3.41 17.34 -0.78
C PRO A 36 2.16 16.47 -0.84
N ASP A 37 2.19 15.39 -1.61
CA ASP A 37 1.05 14.50 -1.87
C ASP A 37 1.05 13.24 -0.98
N GLY A 38 1.97 13.17 0.01
CA GLY A 38 2.13 11.99 0.85
C GLY A 38 2.99 10.88 0.21
N ALA A 39 2.91 9.68 0.74
CA ALA A 39 3.69 8.54 0.25
C ALA A 39 2.98 7.21 0.56
N ILE A 40 3.30 6.17 -0.22
CA ILE A 40 2.81 4.81 0.01
C ILE A 40 3.97 3.82 -0.02
N LEU A 41 3.89 2.77 0.79
CA LEU A 41 4.75 1.62 0.56
C LEU A 41 4.34 0.90 -0.72
N ALA A 42 5.32 0.52 -1.51
CA ALA A 42 5.09 -0.23 -2.73
C ALA A 42 6.29 -1.15 -3.01
N ALA A 43 6.10 -2.19 -3.81
CA ALA A 43 7.17 -3.06 -4.24
C ALA A 43 7.20 -3.15 -5.78
N PRO A 44 8.37 -3.06 -6.44
CA PRO A 44 8.44 -3.17 -7.88
C PRO A 44 8.00 -4.58 -8.33
N VAL A 45 7.31 -4.65 -9.45
CA VAL A 45 6.90 -5.95 -10.03
C VAL A 45 8.13 -6.65 -10.59
N ARG A 46 8.47 -7.83 -10.04
CA ARG A 46 9.64 -8.63 -10.44
C ARG A 46 9.29 -9.77 -11.38
N ASP A 47 8.08 -10.30 -11.29
CA ASP A 47 7.61 -11.39 -12.12
C ASP A 47 7.19 -10.92 -13.51
N THR A 48 7.15 -11.86 -14.46
CA THR A 48 6.57 -11.63 -15.78
C THR A 48 5.06 -11.59 -15.67
N LEU A 49 4.45 -10.48 -16.06
CA LEU A 49 2.99 -10.33 -16.08
C LEU A 49 2.41 -10.83 -17.38
N LYS A 50 1.33 -11.59 -17.29
CA LYS A 50 0.55 -12.07 -18.42
C LYS A 50 -0.86 -11.48 -18.39
N ARG A 51 -1.33 -11.04 -19.57
CA ARG A 51 -2.74 -10.71 -19.75
C ARG A 51 -3.47 -11.94 -20.25
N ALA A 52 -4.53 -12.33 -19.55
CA ALA A 52 -5.41 -13.41 -19.99
C ALA A 52 -6.47 -12.89 -20.96
N ASP A 53 -6.89 -13.72 -21.91
CA ASP A 53 -8.12 -13.54 -22.70
C ASP A 53 -9.36 -14.04 -21.94
N ALA A 54 -10.52 -13.93 -22.57
CA ALA A 54 -11.78 -14.37 -22.00
C ALA A 54 -11.86 -15.91 -21.76
N ALA A 55 -11.02 -16.69 -22.42
CA ALA A 55 -10.90 -18.14 -22.25
C ALA A 55 -9.89 -18.55 -21.17
N GLY A 56 -9.19 -17.56 -20.54
CA GLY A 56 -8.15 -17.81 -19.55
C GLY A 56 -6.78 -18.16 -20.18
N CYS A 57 -6.62 -18.02 -21.49
CA CYS A 57 -5.35 -18.24 -22.17
C CYS A 57 -4.46 -16.98 -22.12
N SER A 58 -3.14 -17.19 -22.18
CA SER A 58 -2.17 -16.07 -22.21
C SER A 58 -2.26 -15.34 -23.55
N ALA A 59 -2.90 -14.17 -23.56
CA ALA A 59 -3.04 -13.32 -24.75
C ALA A 59 -1.81 -12.44 -25.00
N ALA A 60 -1.16 -11.94 -23.93
CA ALA A 60 0.00 -11.04 -24.07
C ALA A 60 0.92 -11.12 -22.84
N THR A 61 2.16 -10.66 -23.02
CA THR A 61 3.08 -10.33 -21.94
C THR A 61 3.06 -8.82 -21.74
N GLU A 62 2.77 -8.39 -20.50
CA GLU A 62 2.76 -6.96 -20.15
C GLU A 62 4.16 -6.48 -19.77
N PRO A 63 4.59 -5.32 -20.27
CA PRO A 63 5.82 -4.69 -19.79
C PRO A 63 5.69 -4.37 -18.29
N ARG A 64 6.67 -4.83 -17.50
CA ARG A 64 6.66 -4.55 -16.05
C ARG A 64 7.46 -3.32 -15.64
N ALA A 65 8.17 -2.69 -16.56
CA ALA A 65 8.94 -1.48 -16.28
C ALA A 65 8.01 -0.38 -15.78
N GLY A 66 8.32 0.18 -14.59
CA GLY A 66 7.49 1.19 -13.95
C GLY A 66 6.24 0.68 -13.26
N LEU A 67 5.97 -0.63 -13.24
CA LEU A 67 4.86 -1.20 -12.49
C LEU A 67 5.29 -1.57 -11.06
N TRP A 68 4.46 -1.16 -10.11
CA TRP A 68 4.63 -1.42 -8.69
C TRP A 68 3.37 -2.06 -8.11
N ARG A 69 3.54 -2.91 -7.13
CA ARG A 69 2.44 -3.42 -6.30
C ARG A 69 2.26 -2.46 -5.14
N ALA A 70 1.09 -1.84 -5.04
CA ALA A 70 0.77 -1.02 -3.87
C ALA A 70 0.69 -1.90 -2.62
N LEU A 71 1.33 -1.45 -1.57
CA LEU A 71 1.30 -2.03 -0.24
C LEU A 71 0.65 -1.03 0.72
N THR A 72 0.54 -1.38 1.97
CA THR A 72 0.24 -0.47 3.05
C THR A 72 1.36 -0.56 4.12
N PRO A 73 1.61 0.49 4.91
CA PRO A 73 0.81 1.72 5.08
C PRO A 73 0.86 2.68 3.89
N GLN A 74 -0.21 3.52 3.80
CA GLN A 74 -0.30 4.65 2.90
C GLN A 74 -0.50 5.91 3.74
N LEU A 75 0.25 6.98 3.46
CA LEU A 75 0.29 8.19 4.27
C LEU A 75 -0.04 9.41 3.42
N ALA A 76 -0.98 10.23 3.88
CA ALA A 76 -1.29 11.52 3.28
C ALA A 76 -1.79 12.50 4.34
N ARG A 77 -1.94 13.77 3.99
CA ARG A 77 -2.60 14.74 4.87
C ARG A 77 -4.08 14.37 5.04
N ARG A 78 -4.59 14.49 6.26
CA ARG A 78 -5.99 14.15 6.57
C ARG A 78 -6.97 14.86 5.64
N GLY A 79 -6.79 16.16 5.42
CA GLY A 79 -7.69 16.92 4.56
C GLY A 79 -7.69 16.47 3.09
N ASP A 80 -6.54 16.02 2.58
CA ASP A 80 -6.44 15.49 1.23
C ASP A 80 -7.10 14.10 1.13
N MET A 81 -6.88 13.25 2.13
CA MET A 81 -7.51 11.94 2.21
C MET A 81 -9.05 12.05 2.28
N GLU A 82 -9.57 12.96 3.12
CA GLU A 82 -11.02 13.19 3.22
C GLU A 82 -11.62 13.66 1.89
N ARG A 83 -10.96 14.62 1.20
CA ARG A 83 -11.42 15.09 -0.11
C ARG A 83 -11.40 13.99 -1.15
N ALA A 84 -10.33 13.21 -1.20
CA ALA A 84 -10.14 12.12 -2.14
C ALA A 84 -11.21 11.03 -2.00
N LEU A 85 -11.46 10.60 -0.76
CA LEU A 85 -12.46 9.58 -0.47
C LEU A 85 -13.88 10.11 -0.72
N ALA A 86 -14.16 11.38 -0.43
CA ALA A 86 -15.44 12.00 -0.72
C ALA A 86 -15.70 12.09 -2.23
N ASP A 87 -14.68 12.46 -3.04
CA ASP A 87 -14.77 12.51 -4.50
C ASP A 87 -15.05 11.10 -5.08
N ALA A 88 -14.32 10.09 -4.63
CA ALA A 88 -14.53 8.71 -5.09
C ALA A 88 -15.96 8.23 -4.76
N LEU A 89 -16.45 8.52 -3.55
CA LEU A 89 -17.81 8.17 -3.12
C LEU A 89 -18.87 8.86 -3.97
N GLN A 90 -18.75 10.19 -4.21
CA GLN A 90 -19.67 10.95 -5.03
C GLN A 90 -19.70 10.48 -6.48
N ALA A 91 -18.56 10.06 -7.00
CA ALA A 91 -18.44 9.52 -8.36
C ALA A 91 -18.92 8.05 -8.48
N GLY A 92 -19.31 7.41 -7.37
CA GLY A 92 -19.68 5.99 -7.35
C GLY A 92 -18.50 5.05 -7.69
N VAL A 93 -17.27 5.50 -7.48
CA VAL A 93 -16.06 4.71 -7.74
C VAL A 93 -15.61 4.03 -6.45
N ALA A 94 -15.53 2.69 -6.48
CA ALA A 94 -14.91 1.94 -5.40
C ALA A 94 -13.38 2.11 -5.51
N ALA A 95 -12.80 2.95 -4.66
CA ALA A 95 -11.36 3.05 -4.57
C ALA A 95 -10.77 1.71 -4.10
N THR A 96 -9.75 1.24 -4.78
CA THR A 96 -9.07 -0.02 -4.42
C THR A 96 -8.09 0.16 -3.27
N ASP A 97 -7.56 1.38 -3.13
CA ASP A 97 -6.71 1.82 -2.04
C ASP A 97 -6.78 3.37 -1.89
N GLU A 98 -6.09 3.92 -0.89
CA GLU A 98 -6.05 5.36 -0.62
C GLU A 98 -5.33 6.11 -1.73
N ALA A 99 -4.27 5.53 -2.32
CA ALA A 99 -3.51 6.14 -3.41
C ALA A 99 -4.40 6.39 -4.63
N MET A 100 -5.21 5.42 -5.04
CA MET A 100 -6.16 5.58 -6.13
C MET A 100 -7.14 6.74 -5.88
N ALA A 101 -7.62 6.88 -4.64
CA ALA A 101 -8.50 8.01 -4.31
C ALA A 101 -7.76 9.35 -4.44
N LEU A 102 -6.51 9.45 -3.96
CA LEU A 102 -5.66 10.64 -4.09
C LEU A 102 -5.36 10.98 -5.55
N GLU A 103 -5.02 9.98 -6.36
CA GLU A 103 -4.77 10.12 -7.81
C GLU A 103 -5.98 10.72 -8.56
N ARG A 104 -7.20 10.34 -8.18
CA ARG A 104 -8.43 10.88 -8.77
C ARG A 104 -8.57 12.38 -8.61
N ILE A 105 -8.06 12.95 -7.53
CA ILE A 105 -8.07 14.41 -7.29
C ILE A 105 -6.77 15.09 -7.72
N GLY A 106 -5.93 14.40 -8.50
CA GLY A 106 -4.70 14.93 -9.10
C GLY A 106 -3.50 14.97 -8.16
N LEU A 107 -3.52 14.22 -7.06
CA LEU A 107 -2.36 14.03 -6.17
C LEU A 107 -1.60 12.76 -6.56
N HIS A 108 -0.28 12.78 -6.41
CA HIS A 108 0.60 11.68 -6.83
C HIS A 108 1.53 11.28 -5.68
N PRO A 109 1.07 10.41 -4.75
CA PRO A 109 1.88 9.97 -3.63
C PRO A 109 3.20 9.34 -4.06
N LEU A 110 4.26 9.60 -3.30
CA LEU A 110 5.59 9.02 -3.56
C LEU A 110 5.56 7.50 -3.31
N LEU A 111 6.10 6.72 -4.24
CA LEU A 111 6.31 5.28 -4.05
C LEU A 111 7.58 5.07 -3.23
N VAL A 112 7.44 4.53 -2.03
CA VAL A 112 8.55 4.16 -1.15
C VAL A 112 8.71 2.64 -1.19
N GLU A 113 9.89 2.16 -1.59
CA GLU A 113 10.11 0.71 -1.69
C GLU A 113 10.05 0.06 -0.31
N GLY A 114 9.11 -0.89 -0.15
CA GLY A 114 8.92 -1.72 1.03
C GLY A 114 9.33 -3.17 0.77
N GLY A 115 9.59 -3.90 1.86
CA GLY A 115 10.01 -5.29 1.82
C GLY A 115 8.93 -6.23 1.28
N GLU A 116 9.35 -7.24 0.55
CA GLU A 116 8.48 -8.31 0.02
C GLU A 116 7.76 -9.09 1.13
N GLY A 117 8.30 -9.04 2.36
CA GLY A 117 7.69 -9.67 3.52
C GLY A 117 6.38 -9.04 4.00
N ASN A 118 6.06 -7.81 3.60
CA ASN A 118 4.83 -7.11 3.95
C ASN A 118 3.64 -7.61 3.10
N LEU A 119 3.43 -8.92 3.11
CA LEU A 119 2.35 -9.55 2.34
C LEU A 119 0.97 -9.33 3.01
N LYS A 120 -0.08 -9.32 2.19
CA LYS A 120 -1.48 -9.35 2.66
C LYS A 120 -1.91 -10.81 2.81
N ILE A 121 -2.36 -11.18 4.00
CA ILE A 121 -2.92 -12.51 4.24
C ILE A 121 -4.29 -12.60 3.55
N THR A 122 -4.35 -13.38 2.48
CA THR A 122 -5.58 -13.61 1.68
C THR A 122 -5.89 -15.08 1.50
N THR A 123 -4.90 -15.96 1.71
CA THR A 123 -5.03 -17.40 1.57
C THR A 123 -4.52 -18.13 2.83
N PRO A 124 -4.90 -19.40 3.05
CA PRO A 124 -4.33 -20.20 4.13
C PRO A 124 -2.79 -20.35 4.05
N ALA A 125 -2.22 -20.34 2.85
CA ALA A 125 -0.77 -20.39 2.66
C ALA A 125 -0.08 -19.11 3.17
N ASP A 126 -0.69 -17.94 2.92
CA ASP A 126 -0.20 -16.67 3.44
C ASP A 126 -0.19 -16.65 4.97
N LEU A 127 -1.25 -17.22 5.59
CA LEU A 127 -1.35 -17.31 7.04
C LEU A 127 -0.24 -18.20 7.62
N ALA A 128 0.02 -19.35 7.00
CA ALA A 128 1.08 -20.26 7.44
C ALA A 128 2.46 -19.59 7.32
N TYR A 129 2.70 -18.86 6.22
CA TYR A 129 3.93 -18.10 6.05
C TYR A 129 4.07 -16.99 7.08
N ALA A 130 3.00 -16.23 7.36
CA ALA A 130 3.03 -15.17 8.35
C ALA A 130 3.30 -15.72 9.75
N ALA A 131 2.67 -16.82 10.15
CA ALA A 131 2.91 -17.49 11.42
C ALA A 131 4.38 -17.93 11.56
N PHE A 132 4.95 -18.53 10.52
CA PHE A 132 6.36 -18.90 10.49
C PHE A 132 7.28 -17.67 10.67
N ARG A 133 7.03 -16.57 9.94
CA ARG A 133 7.85 -15.36 10.05
C ARG A 133 7.77 -14.73 11.44
N LEU A 134 6.60 -14.71 12.08
CA LEU A 134 6.42 -14.19 13.44
C LEU A 134 7.13 -15.06 14.49
N SER A 135 7.16 -16.40 14.33
CA SER A 135 7.89 -17.28 15.25
C SER A 135 9.40 -16.98 15.27
N LEU A 136 9.99 -16.66 14.12
CA LEU A 136 11.40 -16.31 14.05
C LEU A 136 11.74 -14.98 14.75
N GLN A 137 10.77 -14.05 14.84
CA GLN A 137 10.98 -12.79 15.54
C GLN A 137 10.89 -12.95 17.06
N GLY A 138 10.04 -13.87 17.55
CA GLY A 138 9.91 -14.20 18.97
C GLY A 138 11.19 -14.79 19.57
N ASP A 139 11.87 -15.67 18.82
CA ASP A 139 13.10 -16.33 19.27
C ASP A 139 14.32 -15.37 19.32
N SER A 140 14.24 -14.21 18.65
CA SER A 140 15.33 -13.22 18.62
C SER A 140 15.28 -12.24 19.81
N GLN A 141 14.25 -12.29 20.65
CA GLN A 141 14.06 -11.40 21.81
C GLN A 141 14.17 -12.18 23.15
N ALA A 142 14.44 -13.45 23.13
CA ALA A 142 14.66 -14.30 24.30
C ALA A 142 16.16 -14.55 24.49
#